data_1e55aad5169843af8d2298b998a18746
#
_entry.id   1e55aad5169843af8d2298b998a18746
#
_cell.length_a   1.000
_cell.length_b   1.000
_cell.length_c   1.000
_cell.angle_alpha   90.00
_cell.angle_beta   90.00
_cell.angle_gamma   90.00
#
_symmetry.space_group_name_H-M   'P 1'
#
loop_
_entity.id
_entity.type
_entity.pdbx_description
1 polymer ?
#
loop_
_entity_poly.entity_id
_entity_poly.type
_entity_poly.pdbx_seq_one_letter_code
_entity_poly.pdbx_strand_id
1 'polypeptide(L)'
;VEHLLNEANIHYPLLLSILDGDVAGRVLVDQEMPTAALVVSDYRWVYYLGNESNLSFVTEAVDFLKEDDGPLIWFGISQVLKQACHSFRAVVFLDYPRIRYLFNESAFTLPEPSVFMDAEAQISPINCANIDAAMEFSPSFHQFWNGPERFLERGFGFVMMRQRMIVSQVIAASVARGEVEVNIETIESCRGNGYASRLCYTFVQTCLDKGLLPKWDCMTENEPSKALARRLGFEELETYPVAVMQF
;
A
#
# COMPACT_ATOMS: atom_id res chain seq x y z
N VAL A 1 -6.94 7.00 19.49
CA VAL A 1 -6.47 7.31 18.13
C VAL A 1 -7.63 7.36 17.13
N GLU A 2 -8.69 6.56 17.27
CA GLU A 2 -9.85 6.51 16.36
C GLU A 2 -10.48 7.89 16.08
N HIS A 3 -10.58 8.78 17.09
CA HIS A 3 -11.12 10.12 16.89
C HIS A 3 -10.25 10.97 15.96
N LEU A 4 -8.91 10.79 15.98
CA LEU A 4 -7.98 11.49 15.09
C LEU A 4 -8.15 11.06 13.63
N LEU A 5 -8.50 9.78 13.37
CA LEU A 5 -8.80 9.29 12.02
C LEU A 5 -10.03 9.97 11.43
N ASN A 6 -11.09 10.12 12.24
CA ASN A 6 -12.35 10.72 11.78
C ASN A 6 -12.20 12.22 11.44
N GLU A 7 -11.29 12.92 12.13
CA GLU A 7 -11.00 14.34 11.88
C GLU A 7 -10.16 14.56 10.62
N ALA A 8 -9.32 13.60 10.26
CA ALA A 8 -8.29 13.78 9.24
C ALA A 8 -8.70 13.34 7.82
N ASN A 9 -9.91 12.78 7.63
CA ASN A 9 -10.38 12.24 6.34
C ASN A 9 -9.32 11.34 5.65
N ILE A 10 -8.71 10.46 6.45
CA ILE A 10 -7.57 9.64 6.02
C ILE A 10 -8.04 8.39 5.32
N HIS A 11 -7.49 8.16 4.13
CA HIS A 11 -7.79 7.01 3.27
C HIS A 11 -6.51 6.19 2.97
N TYR A 12 -5.90 5.64 4.03
CA TYR A 12 -4.75 4.75 3.91
C TYR A 12 -5.12 3.37 4.48
N PRO A 13 -5.54 2.38 3.64
CA PRO A 13 -5.90 1.05 4.14
C PRO A 13 -4.80 0.39 4.96
N LEU A 14 -3.51 0.62 4.61
CA LEU A 14 -2.39 0.08 5.36
C LEU A 14 -2.29 0.68 6.78
N LEU A 15 -2.52 1.99 6.93
CA LEU A 15 -2.62 2.62 8.25
C LEU A 15 -3.70 1.93 9.10
N LEU A 16 -4.88 1.71 8.52
CA LEU A 16 -5.98 1.05 9.20
C LEU A 16 -5.63 -0.39 9.58
N SER A 17 -4.94 -1.12 8.68
CA SER A 17 -4.49 -2.48 8.96
C SER A 17 -3.46 -2.55 10.11
N ILE A 18 -2.62 -1.52 10.30
CA ILE A 18 -1.72 -1.43 11.46
C ILE A 18 -2.54 -1.23 12.74
N LEU A 19 -3.53 -0.33 12.72
CA LEU A 19 -4.39 -0.06 13.88
C LEU A 19 -5.27 -1.26 14.26
N ASP A 20 -5.72 -2.02 13.27
CA ASP A 20 -6.53 -3.24 13.46
C ASP A 20 -5.67 -4.47 13.80
N GLY A 21 -4.32 -4.34 13.81
CA GLY A 21 -3.37 -5.41 14.18
C GLY A 21 -3.14 -6.46 13.08
N ASP A 22 -3.55 -6.19 11.84
CA ASP A 22 -3.32 -7.07 10.69
C ASP A 22 -1.89 -6.93 10.13
N VAL A 23 -1.31 -5.75 10.29
CA VAL A 23 0.08 -5.43 9.92
C VAL A 23 0.87 -5.07 11.18
N ALA A 24 2.06 -5.62 11.30
CA ALA A 24 2.94 -5.33 12.44
C ALA A 24 3.39 -3.87 12.44
N GLY A 25 3.34 -3.24 13.61
CA GLY A 25 3.71 -1.84 13.77
C GLY A 25 3.50 -1.31 15.17
N ARG A 26 3.74 -0.01 15.34
CA ARG A 26 3.67 0.72 16.60
C ARG A 26 2.81 1.97 16.48
N VAL A 27 2.15 2.33 17.55
CA VAL A 27 1.41 3.59 17.67
C VAL A 27 2.03 4.40 18.81
N LEU A 28 2.65 5.51 18.47
CA LEU A 28 3.18 6.49 19.43
C LEU A 28 2.15 7.61 19.59
N VAL A 29 1.88 8.03 20.81
CA VAL A 29 0.90 9.07 21.14
C VAL A 29 1.52 10.12 22.04
N ASP A 30 1.03 11.35 21.93
CA ASP A 30 1.54 12.48 22.71
C ASP A 30 1.09 12.46 24.17
N GLN A 31 -0.05 11.84 24.47
CA GLN A 31 -0.62 11.76 25.83
C GLN A 31 -1.70 10.66 25.89
N GLU A 32 -2.21 10.40 27.10
CA GLU A 32 -3.25 9.36 27.35
C GLU A 32 -4.53 9.59 26.52
N MET A 33 -4.98 10.84 26.41
CA MET A 33 -6.04 11.27 25.49
C MET A 33 -5.39 11.97 24.29
N PRO A 34 -4.98 11.24 23.25
CA PRO A 34 -4.08 11.75 22.25
C PRO A 34 -4.69 12.89 21.43
N THR A 35 -3.91 13.97 21.25
CA THR A 35 -4.18 15.02 20.26
C THR A 35 -3.34 14.86 19.00
N ALA A 36 -2.29 14.05 19.07
CA ALA A 36 -1.43 13.66 17.98
C ALA A 36 -0.97 12.21 18.12
N ALA A 37 -0.79 11.54 17.01
CA ALA A 37 -0.25 10.18 16.95
C ALA A 37 0.64 9.96 15.73
N LEU A 38 1.65 9.11 15.90
CA LEU A 38 2.45 8.53 14.83
C LEU A 38 2.13 7.03 14.76
N VAL A 39 1.64 6.57 13.63
CA VAL A 39 1.45 5.14 13.34
C VAL A 39 2.58 4.71 12.41
N VAL A 40 3.33 3.70 12.83
CA VAL A 40 4.57 3.28 12.16
C VAL A 40 4.54 1.77 11.95
N SER A 41 4.64 1.30 10.69
CA SER A 41 4.82 -0.13 10.41
C SER A 41 6.24 -0.59 10.77
N ASP A 42 6.45 -1.90 10.94
CA ASP A 42 7.78 -2.47 11.12
C ASP A 42 8.71 -2.23 9.93
N TYR A 43 8.15 -1.94 8.76
CA TYR A 43 8.89 -1.49 7.56
C TYR A 43 9.11 0.02 7.50
N ARG A 44 8.88 0.72 8.64
CA ARG A 44 9.16 2.14 8.85
C ARG A 44 8.33 3.09 7.97
N TRP A 45 7.14 2.68 7.58
CA TRP A 45 6.14 3.54 6.95
C TRP A 45 5.40 4.31 8.04
N VAL A 46 5.39 5.62 7.92
CA VAL A 46 4.96 6.55 8.95
C VAL A 46 3.73 7.33 8.49
N TYR A 47 2.74 7.36 9.35
CA TYR A 47 1.51 8.14 9.19
C TYR A 47 1.34 9.04 10.42
N TYR A 48 1.21 10.35 10.20
CA TYR A 48 0.92 11.30 11.26
C TYR A 48 -0.57 11.60 11.33
N LEU A 49 -1.12 11.66 12.55
CA LEU A 49 -2.52 11.95 12.81
C LEU A 49 -2.63 13.08 13.81
N GLY A 50 -3.56 14.02 13.58
CA GLY A 50 -3.95 15.05 14.53
C GLY A 50 -3.11 16.32 14.47
N ASN A 51 -2.80 16.89 15.63
CA ASN A 51 -2.26 18.24 15.77
C ASN A 51 -0.78 18.36 15.37
N GLU A 52 -0.50 18.88 14.18
CA GLU A 52 0.86 19.09 13.66
C GLU A 52 1.65 20.19 14.41
N SER A 53 1.03 20.98 15.26
CA SER A 53 1.71 22.00 16.05
C SER A 53 2.41 21.43 17.29
N ASN A 54 2.19 20.15 17.62
CA ASN A 54 2.87 19.49 18.73
C ASN A 54 4.29 19.04 18.32
N LEU A 55 5.19 20.01 18.11
CA LEU A 55 6.54 19.76 17.60
C LEU A 55 7.42 18.98 18.58
N SER A 56 7.19 19.10 19.90
CA SER A 56 7.92 18.31 20.91
C SER A 56 7.64 16.83 20.74
N PHE A 57 6.38 16.46 20.58
CA PHE A 57 5.99 15.07 20.31
C PHE A 57 6.63 14.53 19.03
N VAL A 58 6.58 15.30 17.95
CA VAL A 58 7.21 14.88 16.67
C VAL A 58 8.70 14.61 16.86
N THR A 59 9.40 15.51 17.58
CA THR A 59 10.85 15.36 17.83
C THR A 59 11.16 14.12 18.65
N GLU A 60 10.46 13.93 19.77
CA GLU A 60 10.65 12.78 20.65
C GLU A 60 10.35 11.46 19.94
N ALA A 61 9.26 11.42 19.16
CA ALA A 61 8.88 10.24 18.39
C ALA A 61 9.91 9.91 17.29
N VAL A 62 10.42 10.92 16.58
CA VAL A 62 11.47 10.73 15.56
C VAL A 62 12.78 10.28 16.20
N ASP A 63 13.17 10.84 17.35
CA ASP A 63 14.36 10.41 18.08
C ASP A 63 14.26 8.97 18.56
N PHE A 64 13.08 8.57 19.05
CA PHE A 64 12.81 7.19 19.43
C PHE A 64 12.90 6.23 18.21
N LEU A 65 12.32 6.62 17.08
CA LEU A 65 12.34 5.82 15.87
C LEU A 65 13.73 5.77 15.20
N LYS A 66 14.61 6.72 15.49
CA LYS A 66 15.98 6.72 14.98
C LYS A 66 16.84 5.60 15.57
N GLU A 67 16.50 5.08 16.75
CA GLU A 67 17.20 3.95 17.37
C GLU A 67 17.11 2.66 16.53
N ASP A 68 16.08 2.57 15.70
CA ASP A 68 15.95 1.50 14.71
C ASP A 68 16.73 1.85 13.42
N ASP A 69 17.32 0.86 12.78
CA ASP A 69 18.05 1.05 11.52
C ASP A 69 17.13 1.39 10.33
N GLY A 70 17.65 2.25 9.45
CA GLY A 70 17.05 2.56 8.15
C GLY A 70 16.20 3.85 8.12
N PRO A 71 15.79 4.28 6.93
CA PRO A 71 15.03 5.50 6.72
C PRO A 71 13.58 5.37 7.17
N LEU A 72 12.93 6.49 7.45
CA LEU A 72 11.47 6.57 7.64
C LEU A 72 10.79 6.99 6.35
N ILE A 73 9.72 6.30 5.96
CA ILE A 73 8.93 6.63 4.77
C ILE A 73 7.61 7.27 5.23
N TRP A 74 7.51 8.58 5.07
CA TRP A 74 6.37 9.36 5.52
C TRP A 74 5.31 9.49 4.44
N PHE A 75 4.10 9.07 4.74
CA PHE A 75 2.92 9.21 3.90
C PHE A 75 2.10 10.42 4.32
N GLY A 76 1.85 11.34 3.39
CA GLY A 76 1.08 12.56 3.67
C GLY A 76 1.82 13.60 4.53
N ILE A 77 3.16 13.57 4.57
CA ILE A 77 3.94 14.51 5.38
C ILE A 77 3.75 15.96 4.94
N SER A 78 3.34 16.82 5.85
CA SER A 78 3.19 18.25 5.59
C SER A 78 4.53 19.00 5.59
N GLN A 79 4.53 20.22 5.06
CA GLN A 79 5.71 21.08 5.13
C GLN A 79 6.05 21.50 6.58
N VAL A 80 5.04 21.62 7.45
CA VAL A 80 5.22 21.91 8.87
C VAL A 80 6.03 20.80 9.54
N LEU A 81 5.64 19.54 9.33
CA LEU A 81 6.35 18.38 9.88
C LEU A 81 7.76 18.25 9.32
N LYS A 82 7.97 18.48 8.01
CA LYS A 82 9.32 18.48 7.40
C LYS A 82 10.21 19.54 8.03
N GLN A 83 9.71 20.77 8.20
CA GLN A 83 10.46 21.86 8.82
C GLN A 83 10.79 21.57 10.27
N ALA A 84 9.85 20.98 11.02
CA ALA A 84 10.11 20.54 12.39
C ALA A 84 11.28 19.55 12.44
N CYS A 85 11.24 18.48 11.64
CA CYS A 85 12.31 17.48 11.60
C CYS A 85 13.67 18.12 11.23
N HIS A 86 13.72 19.01 10.23
CA HIS A 86 14.96 19.73 9.86
C HIS A 86 15.51 20.62 10.98
N SER A 87 14.64 21.25 11.78
CA SER A 87 15.05 22.15 12.85
C SER A 87 15.74 21.42 14.00
N PHE A 88 15.43 20.16 14.20
CA PHE A 88 15.94 19.36 15.33
C PHE A 88 17.08 18.42 14.96
N ARG A 89 17.23 18.09 13.67
CA ARG A 89 18.21 17.11 13.19
C ARG A 89 18.72 17.46 11.79
N ALA A 90 19.94 17.02 11.51
CA ALA A 90 20.48 17.02 10.15
C ALA A 90 19.88 15.87 9.33
N VAL A 91 18.60 15.98 8.99
CA VAL A 91 17.88 14.98 8.19
C VAL A 91 17.74 15.43 6.73
N VAL A 92 17.70 14.46 5.83
CA VAL A 92 17.47 14.70 4.40
C VAL A 92 16.13 14.07 4.02
N PHE A 93 15.28 14.85 3.33
CA PHE A 93 14.06 14.34 2.73
C PHE A 93 14.24 14.17 1.22
N LEU A 94 13.90 12.97 0.74
CA LEU A 94 13.79 12.66 -0.68
C LEU A 94 12.31 12.49 -1.00
N ASP A 95 11.78 13.35 -1.84
CA ASP A 95 10.36 13.39 -2.18
C ASP A 95 10.01 12.38 -3.27
N TYR A 96 8.96 11.59 -3.03
CA TYR A 96 8.38 10.59 -3.93
C TYR A 96 6.87 10.78 -3.96
N PRO A 97 6.34 11.85 -4.58
CA PRO A 97 4.90 12.12 -4.60
C PRO A 97 4.14 10.96 -5.23
N ARG A 98 2.97 10.66 -4.67
CA ARG A 98 2.11 9.59 -5.14
C ARG A 98 0.77 10.13 -5.58
N ILE A 99 0.08 9.40 -6.45
CA ILE A 99 -1.29 9.68 -6.89
C ILE A 99 -2.19 8.61 -6.29
N ARG A 100 -3.26 9.07 -5.63
CA ARG A 100 -4.36 8.23 -5.18
C ARG A 100 -5.47 8.24 -6.20
N TYR A 101 -6.12 7.10 -6.36
CA TYR A 101 -7.20 6.90 -7.31
C TYR A 101 -8.50 6.56 -6.58
N LEU A 102 -9.62 6.99 -7.16
CA LEU A 102 -10.97 6.59 -6.80
C LEU A 102 -11.44 5.52 -7.80
N PHE A 103 -12.01 4.42 -7.29
CA PHE A 103 -12.60 3.41 -8.15
C PHE A 103 -13.98 3.83 -8.62
N ASN A 104 -14.20 3.80 -9.93
CA ASN A 104 -15.49 4.02 -10.58
C ASN A 104 -15.97 2.71 -11.18
N GLU A 105 -16.89 2.04 -10.46
CA GLU A 105 -17.43 0.72 -10.87
C GLU A 105 -18.09 0.79 -12.25
N SER A 106 -18.74 1.89 -12.61
CA SER A 106 -19.38 2.04 -13.94
C SER A 106 -18.38 2.11 -15.10
N ALA A 107 -17.12 2.47 -14.81
CA ALA A 107 -16.05 2.48 -15.79
C ALA A 107 -15.26 1.14 -15.83
N PHE A 108 -15.52 0.24 -14.88
CA PHE A 108 -14.89 -1.07 -14.83
C PHE A 108 -15.52 -2.01 -15.87
N THR A 109 -14.77 -2.31 -16.91
CA THR A 109 -15.25 -3.14 -18.04
C THR A 109 -14.32 -4.33 -18.27
N LEU A 110 -14.87 -5.39 -18.89
CA LEU A 110 -14.07 -6.55 -19.29
C LEU A 110 -12.94 -6.10 -20.24
N PRO A 111 -11.70 -6.53 -19.97
CA PRO A 111 -10.60 -6.29 -20.90
C PRO A 111 -10.86 -6.92 -22.26
N GLU A 112 -10.37 -6.26 -23.31
CA GLU A 112 -10.44 -6.80 -24.66
C GLU A 112 -9.85 -8.22 -24.73
N PRO A 113 -10.48 -9.16 -25.49
CA PRO A 113 -10.01 -10.55 -25.60
C PRO A 113 -8.54 -10.68 -26.05
N SER A 114 -8.04 -9.72 -26.82
CA SER A 114 -6.65 -9.68 -27.28
C SER A 114 -5.60 -9.61 -26.16
N VAL A 115 -6.00 -9.13 -24.97
CA VAL A 115 -5.14 -9.10 -23.78
C VAL A 115 -4.90 -10.51 -23.20
N PHE A 116 -5.64 -11.51 -23.64
CA PHE A 116 -5.67 -12.87 -23.08
C PHE A 116 -5.01 -13.94 -23.96
N MET A 117 -4.14 -13.56 -24.89
CA MET A 117 -3.65 -14.45 -25.97
C MET A 117 -2.58 -15.48 -25.56
N ASP A 118 -2.01 -15.43 -24.35
CA ASP A 118 -1.06 -16.46 -23.91
C ASP A 118 -1.80 -17.67 -23.31
N ALA A 119 -1.97 -18.71 -24.14
CA ALA A 119 -2.63 -19.95 -23.73
C ALA A 119 -1.82 -20.77 -22.68
N GLU A 120 -0.52 -20.50 -22.54
CA GLU A 120 0.33 -21.16 -21.54
C GLU A 120 0.27 -20.49 -20.16
N ALA A 121 -0.28 -19.26 -20.08
CA ALA A 121 -0.38 -18.52 -18.84
C ALA A 121 -1.74 -18.76 -18.16
N GLN A 122 -1.69 -19.17 -16.89
CA GLN A 122 -2.86 -19.50 -16.07
C GLN A 122 -2.89 -18.64 -14.79
N ILE A 123 -4.08 -18.15 -14.44
CA ILE A 123 -4.33 -17.49 -13.16
C ILE A 123 -4.65 -18.55 -12.11
N SER A 124 -4.00 -18.45 -10.97
CA SER A 124 -4.28 -19.27 -9.78
C SER A 124 -4.46 -18.39 -8.56
N PRO A 125 -5.46 -18.65 -7.70
CA PRO A 125 -5.56 -17.97 -6.43
C PRO A 125 -4.38 -18.36 -5.53
N ILE A 126 -3.92 -17.42 -4.71
CA ILE A 126 -2.95 -17.72 -3.66
C ILE A 126 -3.67 -18.46 -2.53
N ASN A 127 -3.10 -19.62 -2.15
CA ASN A 127 -3.65 -20.49 -1.11
C ASN A 127 -2.50 -21.25 -0.39
N CYS A 128 -2.81 -22.12 0.54
CA CYS A 128 -1.83 -22.87 1.31
C CYS A 128 -0.85 -23.73 0.48
N ALA A 129 -1.18 -24.02 -0.79
CA ALA A 129 -0.29 -24.83 -1.64
C ALA A 129 0.76 -24.00 -2.37
N ASN A 130 0.58 -22.69 -2.51
CA ASN A 130 1.47 -21.81 -3.29
C ASN A 130 1.88 -20.53 -2.58
N ILE A 131 1.48 -20.31 -1.33
CA ILE A 131 1.76 -19.09 -0.57
C ILE A 131 3.27 -18.83 -0.43
N ASP A 132 4.06 -19.87 -0.15
CA ASP A 132 5.51 -19.73 0.01
C ASP A 132 6.17 -19.25 -1.29
N ALA A 133 5.78 -19.81 -2.43
CA ALA A 133 6.25 -19.36 -3.74
C ALA A 133 5.78 -17.95 -4.09
N ALA A 134 4.58 -17.55 -3.65
CA ALA A 134 4.09 -16.20 -3.82
C ALA A 134 4.86 -15.18 -2.97
N MET A 135 5.24 -15.54 -1.74
CA MET A 135 6.06 -14.71 -0.87
C MET A 135 7.50 -14.58 -1.36
N GLU A 136 8.07 -15.67 -1.90
CA GLU A 136 9.39 -15.65 -2.52
C GLU A 136 9.43 -14.80 -3.80
N PHE A 137 8.33 -14.82 -4.58
CA PHE A 137 8.21 -14.03 -5.80
C PHE A 137 8.27 -12.53 -5.53
N SER A 138 7.63 -12.06 -4.45
CA SER A 138 7.52 -10.64 -4.12
C SER A 138 8.06 -10.36 -2.71
N PRO A 139 9.29 -9.85 -2.57
CA PRO A 139 9.81 -9.43 -1.26
C PRO A 139 8.95 -8.38 -0.57
N SER A 140 8.18 -7.58 -1.31
CA SER A 140 7.25 -6.61 -0.75
C SER A 140 6.07 -7.25 -0.01
N PHE A 141 5.80 -8.54 -0.22
CA PHE A 141 4.75 -9.28 0.48
C PHE A 141 4.88 -9.15 2.00
N HIS A 142 6.11 -9.30 2.51
CA HIS A 142 6.41 -9.19 3.94
C HIS A 142 6.16 -7.78 4.51
N GLN A 143 6.12 -6.75 3.65
CA GLN A 143 5.86 -5.38 4.08
C GLN A 143 4.39 -5.16 4.46
N PHE A 144 3.51 -6.00 3.93
CA PHE A 144 2.06 -5.87 4.04
C PHE A 144 1.42 -6.85 5.01
N TRP A 145 2.06 -7.98 5.26
CA TRP A 145 1.45 -9.06 6.04
C TRP A 145 2.41 -9.66 7.06
N ASN A 146 1.89 -9.87 8.26
CA ASN A 146 2.60 -10.52 9.36
C ASN A 146 2.57 -12.05 9.18
N GLY A 147 3.15 -12.53 8.08
CA GLY A 147 3.27 -13.94 7.76
C GLY A 147 2.16 -14.49 6.84
N PRO A 148 2.36 -15.74 6.36
CA PRO A 148 1.45 -16.40 5.42
C PRO A 148 0.08 -16.71 6.03
N GLU A 149 0.03 -17.09 7.31
CA GLU A 149 -1.22 -17.44 7.98
C GLU A 149 -2.17 -16.26 8.02
N ARG A 150 -1.66 -15.07 8.36
CA ARG A 150 -2.47 -13.85 8.44
C ARG A 150 -2.98 -13.43 7.07
N PHE A 151 -2.15 -13.56 6.04
CA PHE A 151 -2.60 -13.30 4.67
C PHE A 151 -3.68 -14.28 4.24
N LEU A 152 -3.53 -15.57 4.51
CA LEU A 152 -4.52 -16.59 4.13
C LEU A 152 -5.86 -16.42 4.88
N GLU A 153 -5.83 -15.88 6.09
CA GLU A 153 -7.02 -15.61 6.89
C GLU A 153 -7.77 -14.35 6.41
N ARG A 154 -7.05 -13.26 6.12
CA ARG A 154 -7.60 -11.91 5.96
C ARG A 154 -7.40 -11.31 4.58
N GLY A 155 -6.34 -11.72 3.89
CA GLY A 155 -5.98 -11.25 2.57
C GLY A 155 -6.49 -12.15 1.46
N PHE A 156 -6.14 -11.82 0.25
CA PHE A 156 -6.31 -12.65 -0.96
C PHE A 156 -5.43 -12.12 -2.06
N GLY A 157 -5.21 -12.95 -3.06
CA GLY A 157 -4.41 -12.56 -4.22
C GLY A 157 -4.40 -13.66 -5.27
N PHE A 158 -3.75 -13.34 -6.37
CA PHE A 158 -3.64 -14.24 -7.52
C PHE A 158 -2.24 -14.18 -8.11
N VAL A 159 -1.79 -15.31 -8.62
CA VAL A 159 -0.54 -15.44 -9.38
C VAL A 159 -0.84 -15.79 -10.83
N MET A 160 -0.04 -15.27 -11.73
CA MET A 160 0.05 -15.71 -13.11
C MET A 160 1.16 -16.75 -13.22
N MET A 161 0.77 -17.97 -13.51
CA MET A 161 1.70 -19.09 -13.72
C MET A 161 1.98 -19.26 -15.22
N ARG A 162 3.25 -19.33 -15.59
CA ARG A 162 3.69 -19.70 -16.94
C ARG A 162 4.86 -20.68 -16.83
N GLN A 163 4.77 -21.83 -17.49
CA GLN A 163 5.80 -22.87 -17.43
C GLN A 163 6.21 -23.25 -15.99
N ARG A 164 5.23 -23.34 -15.07
CA ARG A 164 5.37 -23.62 -13.64
C ARG A 164 6.09 -22.54 -12.82
N MET A 165 6.32 -21.37 -13.38
CA MET A 165 6.89 -20.23 -12.66
C MET A 165 5.84 -19.13 -12.48
N ILE A 166 5.90 -18.42 -11.38
CA ILE A 166 5.14 -17.19 -11.19
C ILE A 166 5.82 -16.09 -12.02
N VAL A 167 5.06 -15.46 -12.91
CA VAL A 167 5.55 -14.36 -13.78
C VAL A 167 4.92 -13.02 -13.45
N SER A 168 3.80 -13.04 -12.73
CA SER A 168 3.13 -11.85 -12.22
C SER A 168 2.29 -12.23 -11.00
N GLN A 169 2.11 -11.29 -10.07
CA GLN A 169 1.36 -11.50 -8.85
C GLN A 169 0.60 -10.24 -8.48
N VAL A 170 -0.66 -10.38 -8.09
CA VAL A 170 -1.47 -9.34 -7.44
C VAL A 170 -1.90 -9.82 -6.07
N ILE A 171 -1.75 -8.97 -5.07
CA ILE A 171 -2.21 -9.23 -3.70
C ILE A 171 -2.98 -8.04 -3.14
N ALA A 172 -3.86 -8.31 -2.20
CA ALA A 172 -4.30 -7.31 -1.26
C ALA A 172 -3.10 -6.91 -0.40
N ALA A 173 -2.58 -5.70 -0.57
CA ALA A 173 -1.53 -5.15 0.29
C ALA A 173 -2.06 -4.92 1.71
N SER A 174 -3.32 -4.54 1.81
CA SER A 174 -4.05 -4.43 3.08
C SER A 174 -5.54 -4.64 2.85
N VAL A 175 -6.24 -5.12 3.86
CA VAL A 175 -7.71 -5.27 3.90
C VAL A 175 -8.19 -4.70 5.22
N ALA A 176 -8.80 -3.53 5.19
CA ALA A 176 -9.27 -2.87 6.41
C ALA A 176 -10.58 -2.11 6.15
N ARG A 177 -11.55 -2.28 7.04
CA ARG A 177 -12.82 -1.51 7.08
C ARG A 177 -13.58 -1.46 5.75
N GLY A 178 -13.56 -2.58 5.00
CA GLY A 178 -14.24 -2.68 3.69
C GLY A 178 -13.41 -2.14 2.51
N GLU A 179 -12.19 -1.69 2.73
CA GLU A 179 -11.27 -1.22 1.69
C GLU A 179 -10.10 -2.19 1.48
N VAL A 180 -9.61 -2.27 0.25
CA VAL A 180 -8.50 -3.16 -0.14
C VAL A 180 -7.50 -2.40 -0.99
N GLU A 181 -6.26 -2.33 -0.56
CA GLU A 181 -5.18 -1.74 -1.35
C GLU A 181 -4.53 -2.79 -2.25
N VAL A 182 -4.30 -2.42 -3.51
CA VAL A 182 -3.75 -3.32 -4.54
C VAL A 182 -2.23 -3.23 -4.57
N ASN A 183 -1.54 -4.39 -4.52
CA ASN A 183 -0.14 -4.48 -4.93
C ASN A 183 -0.01 -5.44 -6.12
N ILE A 184 0.66 -4.99 -7.18
CA ILE A 184 0.85 -5.75 -8.43
C ILE A 184 2.32 -5.72 -8.85
N GLU A 185 2.87 -6.90 -9.10
CA GLU A 185 4.22 -7.06 -9.61
C GLU A 185 4.24 -7.98 -10.84
N THR A 186 5.12 -7.68 -11.79
CA THR A 186 5.38 -8.51 -12.97
C THR A 186 6.86 -8.50 -13.25
N ILE A 187 7.47 -9.69 -13.40
CA ILE A 187 8.89 -9.78 -13.74
C ILE A 187 9.17 -9.03 -15.05
N GLU A 188 10.30 -8.37 -15.11
CA GLU A 188 10.63 -7.44 -16.19
C GLU A 188 10.53 -8.08 -17.58
N SER A 189 11.07 -9.28 -17.74
CA SER A 189 11.05 -10.02 -19.01
C SER A 189 9.65 -10.44 -19.50
N CYS A 190 8.64 -10.35 -18.62
CA CYS A 190 7.25 -10.72 -18.92
C CYS A 190 6.31 -9.50 -18.96
N ARG A 191 6.84 -8.27 -18.83
CA ARG A 191 6.03 -7.05 -19.00
C ARG A 191 5.55 -6.90 -20.44
N GLY A 192 4.45 -6.18 -20.64
CA GLY A 192 3.86 -5.97 -21.96
C GLY A 192 2.97 -7.11 -22.47
N ASN A 193 2.91 -8.25 -21.77
CA ASN A 193 2.09 -9.41 -22.16
C ASN A 193 0.65 -9.39 -21.59
N GLY A 194 0.22 -8.31 -20.98
CA GLY A 194 -1.12 -8.17 -20.42
C GLY A 194 -1.37 -8.91 -19.09
N TYR A 195 -0.37 -9.57 -18.49
CA TYR A 195 -0.54 -10.37 -17.27
C TYR A 195 -1.05 -9.55 -16.09
N ALA A 196 -0.46 -8.36 -15.86
CA ALA A 196 -0.91 -7.46 -14.81
C ALA A 196 -2.37 -7.03 -15.00
N SER A 197 -2.79 -6.73 -16.25
CA SER A 197 -4.17 -6.36 -16.56
C SER A 197 -5.15 -7.48 -16.24
N ARG A 198 -4.80 -8.72 -16.59
CA ARG A 198 -5.64 -9.91 -16.32
C ARG A 198 -5.76 -10.16 -14.80
N LEU A 199 -4.62 -10.13 -14.10
CA LEU A 199 -4.60 -10.35 -12.66
C LEU A 199 -5.39 -9.27 -11.91
N CYS A 200 -5.14 -8.00 -12.22
CA CYS A 200 -5.83 -6.90 -11.55
C CYS A 200 -7.33 -6.86 -11.89
N TYR A 201 -7.73 -7.25 -13.12
CA TYR A 201 -9.15 -7.45 -13.42
C TYR A 201 -9.78 -8.50 -12.52
N THR A 202 -9.15 -9.69 -12.42
CA THR A 202 -9.64 -10.77 -11.54
C THR A 202 -9.68 -10.31 -10.08
N PHE A 203 -8.69 -9.54 -9.66
CA PHE A 203 -8.59 -9.00 -8.31
C PHE A 203 -9.73 -8.02 -8.01
N VAL A 204 -9.93 -7.01 -8.87
CA VAL A 204 -11.01 -6.02 -8.72
C VAL A 204 -12.38 -6.69 -8.73
N GLN A 205 -12.62 -7.64 -9.66
CA GLN A 205 -13.87 -8.41 -9.67
C GLN A 205 -14.07 -9.15 -8.35
N THR A 206 -13.01 -9.75 -7.79
CA THR A 206 -13.07 -10.42 -6.50
C THR A 206 -13.36 -9.44 -5.35
N CYS A 207 -12.83 -8.21 -5.40
CA CYS A 207 -13.20 -7.17 -4.44
C CYS A 207 -14.70 -6.90 -4.49
N LEU A 208 -15.26 -6.67 -5.68
CA LEU A 208 -16.68 -6.40 -5.87
C LEU A 208 -17.56 -7.57 -5.39
N ASP A 209 -17.21 -8.80 -5.74
CA ASP A 209 -17.91 -10.00 -5.31
C ASP A 209 -17.93 -10.17 -3.77
N LYS A 210 -16.91 -9.64 -3.10
CA LYS A 210 -16.78 -9.61 -1.63
C LYS A 210 -17.40 -8.37 -0.98
N GLY A 211 -17.90 -7.41 -1.76
CA GLY A 211 -18.40 -6.12 -1.25
C GLY A 211 -17.29 -5.22 -0.70
N LEU A 212 -16.07 -5.35 -1.23
CA LEU A 212 -14.90 -4.57 -0.84
C LEU A 212 -14.60 -3.48 -1.87
N LEU A 213 -14.17 -2.31 -1.41
CA LEU A 213 -13.78 -1.19 -2.26
C LEU A 213 -12.29 -1.27 -2.59
N PRO A 214 -11.90 -1.52 -3.85
CA PRO A 214 -10.49 -1.53 -4.23
C PRO A 214 -9.92 -0.10 -4.22
N LYS A 215 -8.71 0.03 -3.69
CA LYS A 215 -7.91 1.25 -3.66
C LYS A 215 -6.68 1.08 -4.53
N TRP A 216 -6.31 2.14 -5.23
CA TRP A 216 -5.11 2.19 -6.05
C TRP A 216 -4.30 3.43 -5.74
N ASP A 217 -3.02 3.21 -5.58
CA ASP A 217 -2.06 4.26 -5.28
C ASP A 217 -0.73 3.93 -5.97
N CYS A 218 -0.08 4.91 -6.57
CA CYS A 218 1.23 4.72 -7.19
C CYS A 218 2.05 6.01 -7.21
N MET A 219 3.37 5.88 -7.42
CA MET A 219 4.23 7.04 -7.65
C MET A 219 3.77 7.81 -8.89
N THR A 220 3.89 9.15 -8.84
CA THR A 220 3.50 10.03 -9.95
C THR A 220 4.24 9.72 -11.25
N GLU A 221 5.44 9.15 -11.17
CA GLU A 221 6.29 8.78 -12.30
C GLU A 221 6.02 7.38 -12.85
N ASN A 222 5.18 6.57 -12.16
CA ASN A 222 4.90 5.21 -12.58
C ASN A 222 3.82 5.15 -13.66
N GLU A 223 4.16 5.55 -14.89
CA GLU A 223 3.23 5.56 -16.01
C GLU A 223 2.57 4.20 -16.31
N PRO A 224 3.27 3.03 -16.22
CA PRO A 224 2.63 1.73 -16.39
C PRO A 224 1.51 1.48 -15.37
N SER A 225 1.71 1.81 -14.10
CA SER A 225 0.71 1.65 -13.04
C SER A 225 -0.48 2.59 -13.26
N LYS A 226 -0.22 3.84 -13.61
CA LYS A 226 -1.26 4.84 -13.93
C LYS A 226 -2.14 4.38 -15.11
N ALA A 227 -1.51 3.88 -16.18
CA ALA A 227 -2.22 3.37 -17.35
C ALA A 227 -3.07 2.13 -17.01
N LEU A 228 -2.56 1.26 -16.14
CA LEU A 228 -3.29 0.08 -15.66
C LEU A 228 -4.50 0.48 -14.81
N ALA A 229 -4.31 1.40 -13.85
CA ALA A 229 -5.39 1.92 -13.01
C ALA A 229 -6.55 2.47 -13.85
N ARG A 230 -6.25 3.36 -14.81
CA ARG A 230 -7.28 3.96 -15.68
C ARG A 230 -8.06 2.91 -16.50
N ARG A 231 -7.37 1.86 -17.00
CA ARG A 231 -8.03 0.76 -17.73
C ARG A 231 -9.00 -0.05 -16.88
N LEU A 232 -8.77 -0.08 -15.56
CA LEU A 232 -9.58 -0.81 -14.60
C LEU A 232 -10.68 0.05 -13.96
N GLY A 233 -10.92 1.26 -14.49
CA GLY A 233 -11.95 2.15 -14.00
C GLY A 233 -11.54 3.00 -12.81
N PHE A 234 -10.24 3.12 -12.51
CA PHE A 234 -9.78 4.04 -11.49
C PHE A 234 -9.53 5.44 -12.07
N GLU A 235 -10.01 6.45 -11.39
CA GLU A 235 -9.88 7.87 -11.74
C GLU A 235 -8.94 8.56 -10.75
N GLU A 236 -8.09 9.47 -11.25
CA GLU A 236 -7.16 10.22 -10.40
C GLU A 236 -7.94 11.10 -9.43
N LEU A 237 -7.69 10.93 -8.13
CA LEU A 237 -8.34 11.70 -7.08
C LEU A 237 -7.47 12.89 -6.67
N GLU A 238 -6.24 12.60 -6.24
CA GLU A 238 -5.31 13.62 -5.74
C GLU A 238 -3.86 13.14 -5.81
N THR A 239 -2.94 14.11 -5.87
CA THR A 239 -1.52 13.88 -5.61
C THR A 239 -1.22 14.28 -4.18
N TYR A 240 -0.47 13.45 -3.45
CA TYR A 240 -0.09 13.71 -2.08
C TYR A 240 1.40 13.45 -1.83
N PRO A 241 2.01 14.15 -0.85
CA PRO A 241 3.43 14.02 -0.58
C PRO A 241 3.74 12.68 0.12
N VAL A 242 4.74 11.98 -0.40
CA VAL A 242 5.45 10.92 0.31
C VAL A 242 6.92 11.28 0.31
N ALA A 243 7.60 11.10 1.42
CA ALA A 243 9.01 11.43 1.53
C ALA A 243 9.78 10.38 2.33
N VAL A 244 10.96 10.04 1.85
CA VAL A 244 11.94 9.22 2.58
C VAL A 244 12.81 10.14 3.42
N MET A 245 12.73 10.01 4.74
CA MET A 245 13.57 10.73 5.68
C MET A 245 14.78 9.88 6.05
N GLN A 246 15.98 10.41 5.79
CA GLN A 246 17.26 9.82 6.15
C GLN A 246 17.89 10.61 7.30
N PHE A 247 18.53 9.90 8.23
CA PHE A 247 19.23 10.46 9.40
C PHE A 247 20.72 10.68 9.11
#